data_9661da7d17f87ce7288f50b72a2bc6a2
#
_entry.id   9661da7d17f87ce7288f50b72a2bc6a2
#
_cell.length_a   1.000
_cell.length_b   1.000
_cell.length_c   1.000
_cell.angle_alpha   90.00
_cell.angle_beta   90.00
_cell.angle_gamma   90.00
#
_symmetry.space_group_name_H-M   'P 1'
#
loop_
_entity.id
_entity.type
_entity.pdbx_description
1 polymer ?
#
loop_
_entity_poly.entity_id
_entity_poly.type
_entity_poly.pdbx_seq_one_letter_code
_entity_poly.pdbx_strand_id
1 'polypeptide(L)'
;HQVRANFASTVSGIDLIVSARGGPMNILLYSVFRLSDPTAGIRWDTVEHLADHPDVKWWIPIALGDSHRGFPVVATNYSYLAHYRYGRDRALSLASGEWFAGADQVVLGSAVAQRLGYRLGDDIVLAHGASGPAIIEHDNHPFTVVGVLAATGTPVDQSVHISLAGMAAIHSGGLFRSGLPPLPGQQADTPDSVNAVMLGLQRRTAVLSLQRELSRYKAEPLSAIIPGVQLQRLWRMTAVGENALRATSLAVLLVALLVLVSTILAALEGRRHELAVLRAAGAGRLAVYGVIVGESLFLTLIGSLLGLVLLFVAQWALAP
;
A
#
# COMPACT_ATOMS: atom_id res chain seq x y z
N HIS A 1 -7.13 -13.04 0.85
CA HIS A 1 -5.94 -13.64 1.50
C HIS A 1 -4.63 -13.27 0.78
N GLN A 2 -4.58 -13.24 -0.55
CA GLN A 2 -3.37 -12.89 -1.32
C GLN A 2 -2.92 -11.43 -1.10
N VAL A 3 -3.84 -10.47 -1.09
CA VAL A 3 -3.53 -9.05 -0.84
C VAL A 3 -2.89 -8.87 0.54
N ARG A 4 -3.41 -9.54 1.57
CA ARG A 4 -2.80 -9.55 2.91
C ARG A 4 -1.38 -10.12 2.93
N ALA A 5 -1.15 -11.21 2.22
CA ALA A 5 0.16 -11.84 2.14
C ALA A 5 1.18 -10.93 1.42
N ASN A 6 0.76 -10.27 0.33
CA ASN A 6 1.61 -9.35 -0.41
C ASN A 6 1.96 -8.09 0.40
N PHE A 7 0.97 -7.50 1.09
CA PHE A 7 1.21 -6.35 1.97
C PHE A 7 2.07 -6.70 3.19
N ALA A 8 1.82 -7.83 3.85
CA ALA A 8 2.62 -8.26 5.01
C ALA A 8 4.07 -8.56 4.65
N SER A 9 4.33 -8.86 3.39
CA SER A 9 5.63 -9.21 2.86
C SER A 9 6.31 -8.07 2.09
N THR A 10 5.71 -6.89 2.03
CA THR A 10 6.27 -5.73 1.30
C THR A 10 7.61 -5.27 1.88
N VAL A 11 7.86 -5.52 3.16
CA VAL A 11 9.09 -5.14 3.86
C VAL A 11 9.69 -6.38 4.51
N SER A 12 10.60 -7.02 3.80
CA SER A 12 11.37 -8.16 4.32
C SER A 12 12.83 -7.72 4.53
N GLY A 13 13.43 -8.13 5.63
CA GLY A 13 14.85 -7.87 5.90
C GLY A 13 15.21 -6.46 6.39
N ILE A 14 14.26 -5.52 6.49
CA ILE A 14 14.50 -4.20 7.08
C ILE A 14 14.25 -4.29 8.59
N ASP A 15 15.28 -3.98 9.38
CA ASP A 15 15.23 -4.06 10.84
C ASP A 15 14.63 -2.79 11.47
N LEU A 16 15.01 -1.60 10.97
CA LEU A 16 14.51 -0.30 11.42
C LEU A 16 14.22 0.62 10.24
N ILE A 17 13.23 1.48 10.39
CA ILE A 17 13.02 2.67 9.55
C ILE A 17 13.14 3.88 10.46
N VAL A 18 14.08 4.78 10.14
CA VAL A 18 14.34 6.02 10.86
C VAL A 18 13.79 7.18 10.05
N SER A 19 13.15 8.12 10.72
CA SER A 19 12.57 9.33 10.11
C SER A 19 12.65 10.49 11.10
N ALA A 20 12.40 11.70 10.66
CA ALA A 20 12.09 12.81 11.55
C ALA A 20 10.91 12.45 12.47
N ARG A 21 10.81 13.11 13.61
CA ARG A 21 9.79 12.80 14.64
C ARG A 21 8.38 12.79 14.06
N GLY A 22 7.74 11.63 14.13
CA GLY A 22 6.42 11.41 13.55
C GLY A 22 5.70 10.20 14.13
N GLY A 23 4.44 10.04 13.75
CA GLY A 23 3.65 8.86 14.12
C GLY A 23 4.17 7.59 13.45
N PRO A 24 4.39 6.49 14.20
CA PRO A 24 4.96 5.26 13.64
C PRO A 24 4.18 4.69 12.45
N MET A 25 2.86 4.82 12.45
CA MET A 25 2.00 4.36 11.35
C MET A 25 2.19 5.24 10.11
N ASN A 26 2.27 6.57 10.27
CA ASN A 26 2.48 7.48 9.16
C ASN A 26 3.84 7.25 8.50
N ILE A 27 4.90 7.04 9.32
CA ILE A 27 6.23 6.67 8.81
C ILE A 27 6.17 5.43 7.93
N LEU A 28 5.47 4.39 8.37
CA LEU A 28 5.27 3.17 7.57
C LEU A 28 4.49 3.45 6.27
N LEU A 29 3.41 4.24 6.35
CA LEU A 29 2.55 4.54 5.22
C LEU A 29 3.29 5.29 4.11
N TYR A 30 4.07 6.33 4.42
CA TYR A 30 4.79 7.04 3.36
C TYR A 30 6.07 6.32 2.94
N SER A 31 6.87 5.78 3.88
CA SER A 31 8.18 5.22 3.53
C SER A 31 8.10 3.87 2.81
N VAL A 32 7.05 3.08 3.05
CA VAL A 32 6.87 1.75 2.48
C VAL A 32 5.74 1.70 1.47
N PHE A 33 4.56 2.21 1.85
CA PHE A 33 3.34 2.08 1.04
C PHE A 33 3.11 3.23 0.08
N ARG A 34 3.80 4.36 0.23
CA ARG A 34 3.63 5.56 -0.61
C ARG A 34 2.21 6.13 -0.58
N LEU A 35 1.50 5.95 0.55
CA LEU A 35 0.09 6.33 0.73
C LEU A 35 -0.12 7.66 1.46
N SER A 36 0.94 8.29 1.96
CA SER A 36 0.88 9.61 2.62
C SER A 36 2.15 10.41 2.35
N ASP A 37 2.08 11.71 2.56
CA ASP A 37 3.21 12.59 2.40
C ASP A 37 4.04 12.65 3.69
N PRO A 38 5.37 12.73 3.59
CA PRO A 38 6.24 12.95 4.74
C PRO A 38 6.07 14.39 5.25
N THR A 39 6.07 14.56 6.57
CA THR A 39 5.89 15.87 7.22
C THR A 39 7.21 16.62 7.42
N ALA A 40 8.33 15.90 7.48
CA ALA A 40 9.67 16.46 7.69
C ALA A 40 10.74 15.52 7.16
N GLY A 41 11.92 16.05 6.90
CA GLY A 41 13.11 15.30 6.51
C GLY A 41 14.10 15.11 7.67
N ILE A 42 15.03 14.19 7.51
CA ILE A 42 16.23 13.99 8.33
C ILE A 42 17.37 14.68 7.58
N ARG A 43 18.15 15.48 8.25
CA ARG A 43 19.32 16.15 7.66
C ARG A 43 20.36 15.13 7.21
N TRP A 44 21.10 15.48 6.16
CA TRP A 44 22.07 14.57 5.58
C TRP A 44 23.22 14.20 6.54
N ASP A 45 23.68 15.14 7.38
CA ASP A 45 24.68 14.84 8.43
C ASP A 45 24.22 13.75 9.42
N THR A 46 22.93 13.75 9.74
CA THR A 46 22.32 12.70 10.57
C THR A 46 22.25 11.36 9.80
N VAL A 47 22.00 11.38 8.50
CA VAL A 47 22.02 10.17 7.66
C VAL A 47 23.42 9.54 7.62
N GLU A 48 24.46 10.37 7.46
CA GLU A 48 25.86 9.91 7.51
C GLU A 48 26.20 9.29 8.88
N HIS A 49 25.78 9.94 9.96
CA HIS A 49 25.96 9.39 11.30
C HIS A 49 25.26 8.03 11.49
N LEU A 50 24.07 7.84 10.91
CA LEU A 50 23.36 6.56 10.91
C LEU A 50 24.09 5.51 10.06
N ALA A 51 24.63 5.90 8.91
CA ALA A 51 25.37 5.02 8.01
C ALA A 51 26.67 4.48 8.63
N ASP A 52 27.35 5.32 9.41
CA ASP A 52 28.62 5.00 10.07
C ASP A 52 28.45 4.26 11.41
N HIS A 53 27.19 4.03 11.84
CA HIS A 53 26.94 3.38 13.12
C HIS A 53 27.41 1.91 13.10
N PRO A 54 28.15 1.42 14.11
CA PRO A 54 28.78 0.10 14.10
C PRO A 54 27.81 -1.09 14.03
N ASP A 55 26.56 -0.92 14.47
CA ASP A 55 25.54 -1.94 14.37
C ASP A 55 24.81 -1.93 13.02
N VAL A 56 25.01 -0.91 12.16
CA VAL A 56 24.39 -0.82 10.82
C VAL A 56 25.24 -1.59 9.82
N LYS A 57 24.60 -2.48 9.08
CA LYS A 57 25.20 -3.28 8.02
C LYS A 57 25.03 -2.63 6.65
N TRP A 58 23.86 -2.09 6.41
CA TRP A 58 23.49 -1.37 5.18
C TRP A 58 22.35 -0.40 5.48
N TRP A 59 22.23 0.60 4.64
CA TRP A 59 21.20 1.62 4.75
C TRP A 59 20.67 2.01 3.38
N ILE A 60 19.40 2.41 3.34
CA ILE A 60 18.69 2.86 2.14
C ILE A 60 18.03 4.19 2.46
N PRO A 61 18.49 5.31 1.88
CA PRO A 61 17.82 6.60 2.00
C PRO A 61 16.59 6.62 1.12
N ILE A 62 15.52 7.27 1.59
CA ILE A 62 14.27 7.46 0.87
C ILE A 62 13.91 8.95 0.94
N ALA A 63 13.94 9.62 -0.20
CA ALA A 63 13.39 10.96 -0.35
C ALA A 63 12.15 10.92 -1.25
N LEU A 64 11.12 11.64 -0.83
CA LEU A 64 9.79 11.69 -1.44
C LEU A 64 9.36 13.15 -1.54
N GLY A 65 8.42 13.46 -2.41
CA GLY A 65 7.87 14.82 -2.53
C GLY A 65 7.37 15.13 -3.93
N ASP A 66 7.83 14.38 -4.92
CA ASP A 66 7.46 14.56 -6.31
C ASP A 66 6.60 13.40 -6.82
N SER A 67 5.95 13.63 -7.95
CA SER A 67 5.14 12.63 -8.64
C SER A 67 5.33 12.74 -10.16
N HIS A 68 4.98 11.65 -10.84
CA HIS A 68 4.86 11.63 -12.29
C HIS A 68 3.51 11.06 -12.67
N ARG A 69 2.62 11.89 -13.21
CA ARG A 69 1.27 11.49 -13.63
C ARG A 69 0.49 10.70 -12.56
N GLY A 70 0.63 11.12 -11.30
CA GLY A 70 -0.03 10.47 -10.16
C GLY A 70 0.71 9.27 -9.57
N PHE A 71 1.90 8.93 -10.08
CA PHE A 71 2.78 7.93 -9.49
C PHE A 71 3.84 8.61 -8.62
N PRO A 72 4.07 8.15 -7.37
CA PRO A 72 5.04 8.75 -6.48
C PRO A 72 6.47 8.54 -6.99
N VAL A 73 7.29 9.58 -6.86
CA VAL A 73 8.73 9.54 -7.12
C VAL A 73 9.47 9.22 -5.83
N VAL A 74 10.41 8.30 -5.93
CA VAL A 74 11.27 7.83 -4.84
C VAL A 74 12.71 8.10 -5.22
N ALA A 75 13.34 9.06 -4.58
CA ALA A 75 14.78 9.21 -4.72
C ALA A 75 15.50 8.33 -3.69
N THR A 76 16.50 7.60 -4.17
CA THR A 76 17.24 6.62 -3.38
C THR A 76 18.62 6.36 -4.01
N ASN A 77 19.35 5.38 -3.47
CA ASN A 77 20.65 4.96 -3.99
C ASN A 77 20.65 3.48 -4.42
N TYR A 78 21.80 2.99 -4.86
CA TYR A 78 21.96 1.59 -5.29
C TYR A 78 21.64 0.57 -4.18
N SER A 79 21.77 0.93 -2.90
CA SER A 79 21.40 0.05 -1.78
C SER A 79 19.94 -0.38 -1.83
N TYR A 80 19.07 0.41 -2.46
CA TYR A 80 17.66 0.05 -2.66
C TYR A 80 17.53 -1.21 -3.52
N LEU A 81 18.20 -1.25 -4.67
CA LEU A 81 18.19 -2.44 -5.52
C LEU A 81 18.89 -3.64 -4.83
N ALA A 82 20.01 -3.36 -4.16
CA ALA A 82 20.85 -4.40 -3.54
C ALA A 82 20.22 -5.05 -2.30
N HIS A 83 19.53 -4.26 -1.46
CA HIS A 83 19.11 -4.71 -0.13
C HIS A 83 17.60 -4.73 0.11
N TYR A 84 16.80 -4.00 -0.68
CA TYR A 84 15.35 -4.07 -0.53
C TYR A 84 14.86 -5.48 -0.88
N ARG A 85 14.06 -6.06 0.00
CA ARG A 85 13.48 -7.39 -0.16
C ARG A 85 11.97 -7.35 0.00
N TYR A 86 11.28 -8.17 -0.79
CA TYR A 86 9.83 -8.32 -0.74
C TYR A 86 9.43 -9.80 -0.74
N GLY A 87 8.18 -10.09 -0.42
CA GLY A 87 7.69 -11.44 -0.34
C GLY A 87 8.42 -12.24 0.75
N ARG A 88 8.85 -13.43 0.40
CA ARG A 88 9.68 -14.29 1.26
C ARG A 88 11.15 -14.07 0.92
N ASP A 89 11.65 -12.85 1.14
CA ASP A 89 13.07 -12.49 0.93
C ASP A 89 13.52 -12.43 -0.55
N ARG A 90 12.61 -12.03 -1.45
CA ARG A 90 12.94 -11.85 -2.87
C ARG A 90 13.67 -10.54 -3.10
N ALA A 91 14.74 -10.57 -3.85
CA ALA A 91 15.46 -9.38 -4.29
C ALA A 91 14.69 -8.64 -5.39
N LEU A 92 14.86 -7.32 -5.46
CA LEU A 92 14.46 -6.56 -6.63
C LEU A 92 15.32 -6.98 -7.82
N SER A 93 14.73 -7.00 -9.00
CA SER A 93 15.43 -7.25 -10.26
C SER A 93 14.86 -6.34 -11.35
N LEU A 94 15.65 -6.11 -12.37
CA LEU A 94 15.23 -5.39 -13.57
C LEU A 94 14.59 -6.37 -14.55
N ALA A 95 13.48 -5.98 -15.16
CA ALA A 95 12.89 -6.68 -16.30
C ALA A 95 13.60 -6.29 -17.59
N SER A 96 14.06 -5.02 -17.68
CA SER A 96 14.82 -4.50 -18.83
C SER A 96 15.69 -3.31 -18.41
N GLY A 97 16.76 -3.05 -19.17
CA GLY A 97 17.67 -1.94 -18.92
C GLY A 97 18.58 -2.14 -17.70
N GLU A 98 18.98 -1.05 -17.10
CA GLU A 98 19.92 -1.00 -15.99
C GLU A 98 19.43 -0.08 -14.86
N TRP A 99 20.08 -0.14 -13.69
CA TRP A 99 19.80 0.78 -12.58
C TRP A 99 20.45 2.13 -12.91
N PHE A 100 19.79 3.22 -12.49
CA PHE A 100 20.32 4.57 -12.74
C PHE A 100 21.73 4.75 -12.14
N ALA A 101 22.59 5.44 -12.89
CA ALA A 101 23.92 5.87 -12.48
C ALA A 101 24.05 7.41 -12.48
N GLY A 102 23.24 8.10 -13.31
CA GLY A 102 23.24 9.56 -13.47
C GLY A 102 22.11 10.25 -12.70
N ALA A 103 22.22 11.57 -12.62
CA ALA A 103 21.21 12.43 -12.00
C ALA A 103 19.96 12.63 -12.87
N ASP A 104 20.10 12.43 -14.18
CA ASP A 104 19.08 12.59 -15.22
C ASP A 104 18.44 11.25 -15.65
N GLN A 105 18.67 10.20 -14.87
CA GLN A 105 18.21 8.85 -15.20
C GLN A 105 17.12 8.39 -14.24
N VAL A 106 16.19 7.60 -14.79
CA VAL A 106 15.03 7.08 -14.04
C VAL A 106 14.82 5.60 -14.29
N VAL A 107 14.44 4.87 -13.25
CA VAL A 107 13.98 3.49 -13.31
C VAL A 107 12.50 3.43 -12.92
N LEU A 108 11.69 2.84 -13.78
CA LEU A 108 10.25 2.75 -13.59
C LEU A 108 9.86 1.44 -12.90
N GLY A 109 8.88 1.51 -12.00
CA GLY A 109 8.17 0.33 -11.54
C GLY A 109 7.36 -0.30 -12.69
N SER A 110 7.15 -1.61 -12.64
CA SER A 110 6.50 -2.37 -13.71
C SER A 110 5.12 -1.82 -14.09
N ALA A 111 4.30 -1.44 -13.11
CA ALA A 111 2.96 -0.90 -13.35
C ALA A 111 3.00 0.51 -13.95
N VAL A 112 3.99 1.33 -13.60
CA VAL A 112 4.19 2.67 -14.20
C VAL A 112 4.49 2.53 -15.69
N ALA A 113 5.51 1.72 -16.03
CA ALA A 113 5.90 1.49 -17.43
C ALA A 113 4.73 0.93 -18.24
N GLN A 114 3.98 -0.05 -17.70
CA GLN A 114 2.86 -0.67 -18.39
C GLN A 114 1.68 0.29 -18.59
N ARG A 115 1.28 1.05 -17.55
CA ARG A 115 0.10 1.93 -17.62
C ARG A 115 0.33 3.17 -18.48
N LEU A 116 1.54 3.71 -18.47
CA LEU A 116 1.90 4.92 -19.22
C LEU A 116 2.52 4.60 -20.58
N GLY A 117 2.85 3.33 -20.85
CA GLY A 117 3.38 2.88 -22.14
C GLY A 117 4.84 3.25 -22.38
N TYR A 118 5.62 3.56 -21.34
CA TYR A 118 7.02 3.97 -21.47
C TYR A 118 7.96 2.81 -21.81
N ARG A 119 9.00 3.15 -22.56
CA ARG A 119 10.09 2.27 -23.00
C ARG A 119 11.43 2.84 -22.58
N LEU A 120 12.48 2.02 -22.66
CA LEU A 120 13.84 2.48 -22.45
C LEU A 120 14.20 3.57 -23.50
N GLY A 121 14.80 4.67 -23.01
CA GLY A 121 15.16 5.83 -23.80
C GLY A 121 14.08 6.91 -23.90
N ASP A 122 12.87 6.69 -23.38
CA ASP A 122 11.86 7.73 -23.33
C ASP A 122 12.23 8.76 -22.24
N ASP A 123 11.87 10.02 -22.48
CA ASP A 123 12.04 11.09 -21.50
C ASP A 123 10.76 11.35 -20.74
N ILE A 124 10.89 11.55 -19.44
CA ILE A 124 9.79 11.92 -18.53
C ILE A 124 10.10 13.18 -17.74
N VAL A 125 9.07 13.94 -17.43
CA VAL A 125 9.14 15.15 -16.59
C VAL A 125 8.47 14.86 -15.25
N LEU A 126 9.09 15.26 -14.16
CA LEU A 126 8.57 15.12 -12.81
C LEU A 126 7.87 16.41 -12.37
N ALA A 127 6.92 16.29 -11.46
CA ALA A 127 6.14 17.40 -10.97
C ALA A 127 6.05 17.40 -9.43
N HIS A 128 5.99 18.59 -8.83
CA HIS A 128 5.80 18.73 -7.39
C HIS A 128 4.39 18.31 -6.96
N GLY A 129 4.34 17.53 -5.86
CA GLY A 129 3.12 17.08 -5.19
C GLY A 129 2.85 15.59 -5.40
N ALA A 130 2.82 14.84 -4.31
CA ALA A 130 2.56 13.40 -4.34
C ALA A 130 1.06 13.06 -4.49
N SER A 131 0.13 13.97 -4.17
CA SER A 131 -1.29 13.68 -4.01
C SER A 131 -2.22 14.80 -4.53
N GLY A 132 -2.02 15.29 -5.77
CA GLY A 132 -2.89 16.32 -6.32
C GLY A 132 -2.62 16.65 -7.79
N PRO A 133 -3.41 17.56 -8.41
CA PRO A 133 -3.04 18.09 -9.70
C PRO A 133 -1.70 18.80 -9.56
N ALA A 134 -0.75 18.42 -10.43
CA ALA A 134 0.60 18.99 -10.45
C ALA A 134 0.54 20.52 -10.51
N ILE A 135 1.07 21.19 -9.48
CA ILE A 135 1.03 22.63 -9.40
C ILE A 135 2.24 23.26 -10.12
N ILE A 136 3.35 22.54 -10.22
CA ILE A 136 4.58 22.97 -10.89
C ILE A 136 5.21 21.77 -11.58
N GLU A 137 5.33 21.82 -12.91
CA GLU A 137 6.08 20.84 -13.70
C GLU A 137 7.55 21.29 -13.83
N HIS A 138 8.47 20.35 -13.75
CA HIS A 138 9.91 20.61 -13.92
C HIS A 138 10.32 20.41 -15.39
N ASP A 139 9.70 21.15 -16.29
CA ASP A 139 9.95 21.05 -17.75
C ASP A 139 11.42 21.24 -18.16
N ASN A 140 12.25 21.77 -17.27
CA ASN A 140 13.67 22.05 -17.54
C ASN A 140 14.62 20.89 -17.18
N HIS A 141 14.12 19.79 -16.61
CA HIS A 141 14.94 18.62 -16.24
C HIS A 141 14.25 17.33 -16.64
N PRO A 142 14.31 16.94 -17.93
CA PRO A 142 13.80 15.64 -18.34
C PRO A 142 14.69 14.52 -17.77
N PHE A 143 14.06 13.41 -17.42
CA PHE A 143 14.71 12.18 -16.97
C PHE A 143 14.56 11.11 -18.03
N THR A 144 15.66 10.49 -18.44
CA THR A 144 15.64 9.40 -19.40
C THR A 144 15.39 8.07 -18.72
N VAL A 145 14.44 7.30 -19.22
CA VAL A 145 14.13 5.95 -18.72
C VAL A 145 15.24 4.99 -19.10
N VAL A 146 16.04 4.55 -18.12
CA VAL A 146 17.16 3.62 -18.33
C VAL A 146 16.83 2.19 -17.90
N GLY A 147 15.79 1.98 -17.10
CA GLY A 147 15.41 0.67 -16.62
C GLY A 147 13.95 0.54 -16.24
N VAL A 148 13.47 -0.70 -16.22
CA VAL A 148 12.14 -1.08 -15.73
C VAL A 148 12.29 -2.25 -14.77
N LEU A 149 11.73 -2.13 -13.56
CA LEU A 149 11.75 -3.20 -12.57
C LEU A 149 10.79 -4.34 -12.95
N ALA A 150 11.17 -5.54 -12.60
CA ALA A 150 10.29 -6.69 -12.68
C ALA A 150 9.11 -6.55 -11.69
N ALA A 151 7.95 -7.09 -12.06
CA ALA A 151 6.74 -7.01 -11.23
C ALA A 151 6.94 -7.70 -9.88
N THR A 152 6.63 -6.97 -8.82
CA THR A 152 6.79 -7.44 -7.43
C THR A 152 5.46 -7.73 -6.73
N GLY A 153 4.37 -7.12 -7.20
CA GLY A 153 3.06 -7.10 -6.51
C GLY A 153 3.06 -6.19 -5.27
N THR A 154 4.00 -5.26 -5.17
CA THR A 154 4.17 -4.32 -4.05
C THR A 154 4.07 -2.87 -4.52
N PRO A 155 4.03 -1.86 -3.63
CA PRO A 155 4.05 -0.45 -4.02
C PRO A 155 5.23 -0.03 -4.88
N VAL A 156 6.32 -0.80 -4.91
CA VAL A 156 7.47 -0.58 -5.80
C VAL A 156 7.05 -0.55 -7.28
N ASP A 157 6.09 -1.39 -7.66
CA ASP A 157 5.59 -1.46 -9.04
C ASP A 157 4.94 -0.15 -9.50
N GLN A 158 4.39 0.62 -8.55
CA GLN A 158 3.70 1.88 -8.79
C GLN A 158 4.56 3.11 -8.47
N SER A 159 5.87 2.96 -8.38
CA SER A 159 6.79 4.05 -8.05
C SER A 159 7.76 4.33 -9.19
N VAL A 160 8.16 5.59 -9.29
CA VAL A 160 9.23 6.06 -10.18
C VAL A 160 10.48 6.23 -9.33
N HIS A 161 11.62 5.66 -9.74
CA HIS A 161 12.85 5.66 -8.95
C HIS A 161 13.92 6.51 -9.61
N ILE A 162 14.47 7.49 -8.88
CA ILE A 162 15.56 8.36 -9.32
C ILE A 162 16.72 8.34 -8.33
N SER A 163 17.85 8.90 -8.74
CA SER A 163 18.97 9.10 -7.81
C SER A 163 18.71 10.26 -6.85
N LEU A 164 19.39 10.26 -5.69
CA LEU A 164 19.36 11.39 -4.76
C LEU A 164 19.90 12.67 -5.41
N ALA A 165 20.92 12.55 -6.27
CA ALA A 165 21.46 13.66 -7.05
C ALA A 165 20.39 14.23 -8.01
N GLY A 166 19.58 13.39 -8.65
CA GLY A 166 18.47 13.83 -9.50
C GLY A 166 17.41 14.60 -8.70
N MET A 167 17.06 14.12 -7.51
CA MET A 167 16.16 14.85 -6.61
C MET A 167 16.75 16.20 -6.17
N ALA A 168 18.03 16.24 -5.81
CA ALA A 168 18.72 17.48 -5.44
C ALA A 168 18.75 18.47 -6.60
N ALA A 169 19.01 18.01 -7.84
CA ALA A 169 19.04 18.84 -9.04
C ALA A 169 17.69 19.51 -9.32
N ILE A 170 16.58 18.81 -9.15
CA ILE A 170 15.23 19.36 -9.32
C ILE A 170 14.97 20.47 -8.31
N HIS A 171 15.34 20.27 -7.03
CA HIS A 171 15.03 21.19 -5.95
C HIS A 171 16.02 22.38 -5.86
N SER A 172 17.27 22.20 -6.27
CA SER A 172 18.28 23.26 -6.33
C SER A 172 18.13 24.19 -7.55
N GLY A 173 17.31 23.83 -8.53
CA GLY A 173 17.09 24.61 -9.76
C GLY A 173 16.66 26.07 -9.54
N GLY A 174 16.13 26.41 -8.37
CA GLY A 174 15.86 27.79 -7.97
C GLY A 174 17.14 28.63 -7.70
N LEU A 175 18.19 28.02 -7.20
CA LEU A 175 19.48 28.68 -6.93
C LEU A 175 20.38 28.71 -8.17
N PHE A 176 20.37 27.68 -9.00
CA PHE A 176 21.11 27.68 -10.28
C PHE A 176 20.52 28.65 -11.32
N ARG A 177 19.23 29.01 -11.23
CA ARG A 177 18.63 30.06 -12.05
C ARG A 177 19.20 31.46 -11.76
N SER A 178 19.81 31.69 -10.61
CA SER A 178 20.44 32.98 -10.24
C SER A 178 21.89 33.11 -10.74
N GLY A 179 22.44 32.08 -11.40
CA GLY A 179 23.83 32.09 -11.92
C GLY A 179 24.89 32.17 -10.81
N LEU A 180 24.52 31.93 -9.57
CA LEU A 180 25.46 31.89 -8.44
C LEU A 180 26.06 30.49 -8.34
N PRO A 181 27.40 30.36 -8.25
CA PRO A 181 28.04 29.07 -8.01
C PRO A 181 27.59 28.51 -6.65
N PRO A 182 27.52 27.17 -6.49
CA PRO A 182 27.21 26.56 -5.22
C PRO A 182 28.18 27.02 -4.15
N LEU A 183 27.68 27.22 -2.95
CA LEU A 183 28.50 27.62 -1.81
C LEU A 183 29.59 26.56 -1.54
N PRO A 184 30.83 26.98 -1.16
CA PRO A 184 31.88 26.03 -0.85
C PRO A 184 31.41 25.09 0.29
N GLY A 185 31.38 23.76 0.00
CA GLY A 185 30.94 22.73 0.93
C GLY A 185 29.57 22.11 0.62
N GLN A 186 28.78 22.64 -0.29
CA GLN A 186 27.60 21.95 -0.82
C GLN A 186 28.05 20.97 -1.91
N GLN A 187 28.01 19.68 -1.60
CA GLN A 187 28.13 18.65 -2.61
C GLN A 187 26.85 18.66 -3.43
N ALA A 188 26.95 19.00 -4.72
CA ALA A 188 25.83 19.08 -5.66
C ALA A 188 25.05 17.75 -5.84
N ASP A 189 25.59 16.67 -5.30
CA ASP A 189 25.10 15.30 -5.53
C ASP A 189 24.26 14.74 -4.38
N THR A 190 24.09 15.46 -3.28
CA THR A 190 23.33 14.98 -2.11
C THR A 190 22.23 15.96 -1.74
N PRO A 191 21.02 15.50 -1.45
CA PRO A 191 19.96 16.38 -0.96
C PRO A 191 20.27 16.84 0.47
N ASP A 192 19.79 18.03 0.85
CA ASP A 192 19.94 18.56 2.20
C ASP A 192 19.31 17.64 3.27
N SER A 193 18.27 16.90 2.88
CA SER A 193 17.54 15.98 3.75
C SER A 193 16.88 14.83 2.99
N VAL A 194 16.57 13.75 3.73
CA VAL A 194 15.74 12.63 3.26
C VAL A 194 14.59 12.40 4.22
N ASN A 195 13.50 11.81 3.74
CA ASN A 195 12.30 11.62 4.57
C ASN A 195 12.39 10.40 5.49
N ALA A 196 13.10 9.37 5.06
CA ALA A 196 13.35 8.17 5.87
C ALA A 196 14.66 7.50 5.47
N VAL A 197 15.23 6.74 6.42
CA VAL A 197 16.35 5.84 6.18
C VAL A 197 15.95 4.44 6.64
N MET A 198 16.02 3.47 5.73
CA MET A 198 15.80 2.07 6.07
C MET A 198 17.13 1.44 6.44
N LEU A 199 17.19 0.73 7.56
CA LEU A 199 18.41 0.15 8.11
C LEU A 199 18.30 -1.38 8.20
N GLY A 200 19.35 -2.05 7.74
CA GLY A 200 19.63 -3.44 8.08
C GLY A 200 20.78 -3.52 9.07
N LEU A 201 20.61 -4.27 10.14
CA LEU A 201 21.56 -4.34 11.22
C LEU A 201 22.46 -5.56 11.12
N GLN A 202 23.67 -5.45 11.68
CA GLN A 202 24.63 -6.58 11.82
C GLN A 202 24.04 -7.69 12.70
N ARG A 203 23.33 -7.27 13.76
CA ARG A 203 22.73 -8.19 14.75
C ARG A 203 21.30 -7.75 15.06
N ARG A 204 20.34 -8.62 14.88
CA ARG A 204 18.92 -8.33 15.20
C ARG A 204 18.68 -7.98 16.68
N THR A 205 19.57 -8.43 17.58
CA THR A 205 19.51 -8.08 19.00
C THR A 205 19.78 -6.60 19.26
N ALA A 206 20.48 -5.90 18.36
CA ALA A 206 20.76 -4.47 18.47
C ALA A 206 19.56 -3.56 18.12
N VAL A 207 18.47 -4.09 17.54
CA VAL A 207 17.32 -3.30 17.10
C VAL A 207 16.73 -2.42 18.22
N LEU A 208 16.50 -3.00 19.41
CA LEU A 208 15.90 -2.26 20.53
C LEU A 208 16.87 -1.28 21.21
N SER A 209 18.16 -1.57 21.21
CA SER A 209 19.18 -0.64 21.74
C SER A 209 19.32 0.57 20.82
N LEU A 210 19.48 0.34 19.52
CA LEU A 210 19.59 1.39 18.54
C LEU A 210 18.30 2.24 18.47
N GLN A 211 17.11 1.62 18.49
CA GLN A 211 15.85 2.35 18.55
C GLN A 211 15.79 3.30 19.75
N ARG A 212 16.25 2.85 20.93
CA ARG A 212 16.28 3.65 22.15
C ARG A 212 17.30 4.78 22.07
N GLU A 213 18.46 4.53 21.48
CA GLU A 213 19.51 5.51 21.24
C GLU A 213 19.00 6.64 20.31
N LEU A 214 18.42 6.27 19.17
CA LEU A 214 17.87 7.20 18.19
C LEU A 214 16.71 8.04 18.75
N SER A 215 15.88 7.45 19.62
CA SER A 215 14.81 8.20 20.29
C SER A 215 15.32 9.27 21.27
N ARG A 216 16.60 9.21 21.67
CA ARG A 216 17.29 10.17 22.54
C ARG A 216 18.31 11.02 21.81
N TYR A 217 18.37 10.91 20.49
CA TYR A 217 19.33 11.66 19.68
C TYR A 217 19.09 13.15 19.85
N LYS A 218 20.16 13.90 20.20
CA LYS A 218 20.04 15.29 20.62
C LYS A 218 20.14 16.30 19.47
N ALA A 219 20.85 15.94 18.40
CA ALA A 219 21.10 16.84 17.29
C ALA A 219 19.83 17.08 16.46
N GLU A 220 18.93 16.07 16.42
CA GLU A 220 17.69 16.12 15.68
C GLU A 220 16.66 15.15 16.29
N PRO A 221 15.37 15.54 16.39
CA PRO A 221 14.34 14.67 16.93
C PRO A 221 13.99 13.55 15.93
N LEU A 222 14.40 12.33 16.22
CA LEU A 222 14.19 11.16 15.38
C LEU A 222 13.09 10.24 15.91
N SER A 223 12.50 9.49 15.01
CA SER A 223 11.62 8.35 15.28
C SER A 223 12.16 7.12 14.55
N ALA A 224 12.47 6.08 15.30
CA ALA A 224 12.87 4.78 14.75
C ALA A 224 11.76 3.75 14.96
N ILE A 225 11.26 3.15 13.89
CA ILE A 225 10.18 2.17 13.92
C ILE A 225 10.67 0.80 13.46
N ILE A 226 10.10 -0.26 14.04
CA ILE A 226 10.28 -1.64 13.59
C ILE A 226 9.14 -1.96 12.63
N PRO A 227 9.38 -2.10 11.30
CA PRO A 227 8.31 -2.22 10.31
C PRO A 227 7.36 -3.40 10.59
N GLY A 228 7.90 -4.55 10.96
CA GLY A 228 7.11 -5.74 11.25
C GLY A 228 6.12 -5.56 12.40
N VAL A 229 6.50 -4.80 13.44
CA VAL A 229 5.61 -4.50 14.57
C VAL A 229 4.46 -3.57 14.13
N GLN A 230 4.76 -2.57 13.32
CA GLN A 230 3.74 -1.64 12.82
C GLN A 230 2.77 -2.32 11.85
N LEU A 231 3.27 -3.20 10.98
CA LEU A 231 2.44 -4.04 10.12
C LEU A 231 1.48 -4.92 10.93
N GLN A 232 1.96 -5.58 11.97
CA GLN A 232 1.10 -6.38 12.84
C GLN A 232 0.02 -5.52 13.54
N ARG A 233 0.35 -4.29 13.91
CA ARG A 233 -0.61 -3.35 14.49
C ARG A 233 -1.67 -2.94 13.49
N LEU A 234 -1.29 -2.64 12.25
CA LEU A 234 -2.21 -2.35 11.15
C LEU A 234 -3.20 -3.52 10.94
N TRP A 235 -2.69 -4.75 10.87
CA TRP A 235 -3.53 -5.94 10.69
C TRP A 235 -4.47 -6.21 11.85
N ARG A 236 -4.06 -5.91 13.07
CA ARG A 236 -4.97 -6.01 14.23
C ARG A 236 -6.13 -5.02 14.14
N MET A 237 -5.89 -3.80 13.68
CA MET A 237 -6.95 -2.81 13.49
C MET A 237 -7.95 -3.24 12.40
N THR A 238 -7.47 -3.76 11.26
CA THR A 238 -8.35 -4.27 10.20
C THR A 238 -9.11 -5.53 10.62
N ALA A 239 -8.53 -6.40 11.44
CA ALA A 239 -9.19 -7.59 11.97
C ALA A 239 -10.40 -7.27 12.85
N VAL A 240 -10.38 -6.17 13.60
CA VAL A 240 -11.54 -5.70 14.38
C VAL A 240 -12.71 -5.36 13.46
N GLY A 241 -12.44 -4.64 12.36
CA GLY A 241 -13.45 -4.32 11.35
C GLY A 241 -14.02 -5.58 10.66
N GLU A 242 -13.17 -6.54 10.28
CA GLU A 242 -13.63 -7.81 9.71
C GLU A 242 -14.53 -8.60 10.68
N ASN A 243 -14.14 -8.66 11.95
CA ASN A 243 -14.93 -9.37 12.96
C ASN A 243 -16.28 -8.69 13.21
N ALA A 244 -16.33 -7.36 13.22
CA ALA A 244 -17.57 -6.60 13.33
C ALA A 244 -18.50 -6.89 12.13
N LEU A 245 -17.96 -6.87 10.90
CA LEU A 245 -18.72 -7.21 9.70
C LEU A 245 -19.23 -8.66 9.72
N ARG A 246 -18.42 -9.63 10.18
CA ARG A 246 -18.83 -11.03 10.33
C ARG A 246 -19.95 -11.18 11.36
N ALA A 247 -19.84 -10.50 12.51
CA ALA A 247 -20.86 -10.52 13.54
C ALA A 247 -22.19 -9.93 13.03
N THR A 248 -22.13 -8.80 12.32
CA THR A 248 -23.29 -8.17 11.69
C THR A 248 -23.91 -9.10 10.64
N SER A 249 -23.11 -9.72 9.77
CA SER A 249 -23.59 -10.67 8.77
C SER A 249 -24.29 -11.88 9.40
N LEU A 250 -23.74 -12.41 10.50
CA LEU A 250 -24.36 -13.50 11.25
C LEU A 250 -25.69 -13.07 11.88
N ALA A 251 -25.77 -11.89 12.45
CA ALA A 251 -27.00 -11.34 13.03
C ALA A 251 -28.09 -11.17 11.95
N VAL A 252 -27.73 -10.62 10.78
CA VAL A 252 -28.64 -10.50 9.63
C VAL A 252 -29.13 -11.85 9.16
N LEU A 253 -28.25 -12.85 9.08
CA LEU A 253 -28.63 -14.22 8.70
C LEU A 253 -29.64 -14.84 9.70
N LEU A 254 -29.42 -14.66 11.00
CA LEU A 254 -30.33 -15.14 12.03
C LEU A 254 -31.70 -14.46 11.93
N VAL A 255 -31.74 -13.14 11.76
CA VAL A 255 -33.00 -12.41 11.56
C VAL A 255 -33.73 -12.89 10.30
N ALA A 256 -33.01 -13.06 9.19
CA ALA A 256 -33.59 -13.58 7.95
C ALA A 256 -34.19 -14.98 8.14
N LEU A 257 -33.50 -15.86 8.88
CA LEU A 257 -33.98 -17.20 9.19
C LEU A 257 -35.27 -17.14 10.06
N LEU A 258 -35.31 -16.28 11.07
CA LEU A 258 -36.47 -16.10 11.93
C LEU A 258 -37.68 -15.57 11.14
N VAL A 259 -37.44 -14.58 10.24
CA VAL A 259 -38.49 -14.06 9.34
C VAL A 259 -39.01 -15.16 8.42
N LEU A 260 -38.12 -15.96 7.83
CA LEU A 260 -38.50 -17.08 6.97
C LEU A 260 -39.38 -18.09 7.73
N VAL A 261 -38.95 -18.52 8.93
CA VAL A 261 -39.73 -19.44 9.76
C VAL A 261 -41.10 -18.85 10.12
N SER A 262 -41.15 -17.59 10.53
CA SER A 262 -42.39 -16.90 10.87
C SER A 262 -43.34 -16.79 9.68
N THR A 263 -42.81 -16.52 8.48
CA THR A 263 -43.59 -16.43 7.25
C THR A 263 -44.18 -17.81 6.86
N ILE A 264 -43.38 -18.87 6.98
CA ILE A 264 -43.85 -20.25 6.72
C ILE A 264 -44.98 -20.63 7.72
N LEU A 265 -44.82 -20.33 9.02
CA LEU A 265 -45.82 -20.61 10.04
C LEU A 265 -47.13 -19.86 9.78
N ALA A 266 -47.04 -18.56 9.43
CA ALA A 266 -48.18 -17.74 9.10
C ALA A 266 -48.90 -18.25 7.84
N ALA A 267 -48.17 -18.65 6.82
CA ALA A 267 -48.74 -19.21 5.57
C ALA A 267 -49.42 -20.54 5.83
N LEU A 268 -48.87 -21.41 6.68
CA LEU A 268 -49.50 -22.68 7.12
C LEU A 268 -50.82 -22.42 7.89
N GLU A 269 -50.86 -21.44 8.75
CA GLU A 269 -52.04 -21.09 9.53
C GLU A 269 -53.17 -20.57 8.63
N GLY A 270 -52.83 -19.69 7.65
CA GLY A 270 -53.80 -19.15 6.68
C GLY A 270 -54.39 -20.21 5.75
N ARG A 271 -53.67 -21.31 5.46
CA ARG A 271 -54.06 -22.35 4.51
C ARG A 271 -54.58 -23.65 5.18
N ARG A 272 -54.80 -23.62 6.49
CA ARG A 272 -55.30 -24.83 7.23
C ARG A 272 -56.53 -25.45 6.61
N HIS A 273 -57.48 -24.63 6.14
CA HIS A 273 -58.71 -25.08 5.49
C HIS A 273 -58.47 -25.77 4.14
N GLU A 274 -57.60 -25.17 3.30
CA GLU A 274 -57.23 -25.74 1.99
C GLU A 274 -56.52 -27.10 2.11
N LEU A 275 -55.58 -27.18 3.08
CA LEU A 275 -54.86 -28.42 3.39
C LEU A 275 -55.79 -29.49 3.95
N ALA A 276 -56.83 -29.11 4.74
CA ALA A 276 -57.86 -30.05 5.21
C ALA A 276 -58.73 -30.60 4.07
N VAL A 277 -59.11 -29.77 3.11
CA VAL A 277 -59.86 -30.18 1.91
C VAL A 277 -59.01 -31.13 1.05
N LEU A 278 -57.72 -30.83 0.81
CA LEU A 278 -56.80 -31.71 0.06
C LEU A 278 -56.71 -33.12 0.74
N ARG A 279 -56.61 -33.13 2.08
CA ARG A 279 -56.57 -34.39 2.84
C ARG A 279 -57.88 -35.14 2.75
N ALA A 280 -59.05 -34.46 2.81
CA ALA A 280 -60.37 -35.07 2.64
C ALA A 280 -60.59 -35.66 1.23
N ALA A 281 -59.97 -35.06 0.19
CA ALA A 281 -59.89 -35.53 -1.19
C ALA A 281 -58.92 -36.71 -1.42
N GLY A 282 -58.27 -37.20 -0.35
CA GLY A 282 -57.39 -38.36 -0.38
C GLY A 282 -55.89 -38.08 -0.62
N ALA A 283 -55.47 -36.81 -0.55
CA ALA A 283 -54.05 -36.46 -0.67
C ALA A 283 -53.21 -37.06 0.50
N GLY A 284 -52.20 -37.83 0.17
CA GLY A 284 -51.29 -38.40 1.15
C GLY A 284 -50.42 -37.34 1.85
N ARG A 285 -49.90 -37.64 3.05
CA ARG A 285 -49.05 -36.71 3.83
C ARG A 285 -47.85 -36.18 3.04
N LEU A 286 -47.21 -37.03 2.20
CA LEU A 286 -46.08 -36.65 1.38
C LEU A 286 -46.45 -35.64 0.28
N ALA A 287 -47.66 -35.70 -0.29
CA ALA A 287 -48.12 -34.75 -1.30
C ALA A 287 -48.31 -33.36 -0.67
N VAL A 288 -48.91 -33.29 0.52
CA VAL A 288 -49.09 -32.04 1.26
C VAL A 288 -47.74 -31.39 1.65
N TYR A 289 -46.81 -32.22 2.15
CA TYR A 289 -45.45 -31.75 2.44
C TYR A 289 -44.71 -31.26 1.16
N GLY A 290 -44.88 -31.98 0.04
CA GLY A 290 -44.26 -31.62 -1.24
C GLY A 290 -44.70 -30.27 -1.75
N VAL A 291 -45.99 -29.91 -1.61
CA VAL A 291 -46.48 -28.59 -2.00
C VAL A 291 -45.87 -27.45 -1.12
N ILE A 292 -45.87 -27.66 0.19
CA ILE A 292 -45.33 -26.63 1.12
C ILE A 292 -43.82 -26.41 0.93
N VAL A 293 -43.08 -27.51 0.85
CA VAL A 293 -41.62 -27.46 0.63
C VAL A 293 -41.32 -26.88 -0.75
N GLY A 294 -42.06 -27.26 -1.79
CA GLY A 294 -41.87 -26.74 -3.14
C GLY A 294 -42.08 -25.24 -3.24
N GLU A 295 -43.15 -24.72 -2.61
CA GLU A 295 -43.42 -23.28 -2.57
C GLU A 295 -42.34 -22.50 -1.79
N SER A 296 -41.93 -23.02 -0.64
CA SER A 296 -40.87 -22.41 0.15
C SER A 296 -39.54 -22.41 -0.59
N LEU A 297 -39.22 -23.47 -1.31
CA LEU A 297 -37.99 -23.58 -2.11
C LEU A 297 -38.02 -22.61 -3.30
N PHE A 298 -39.18 -22.50 -3.96
CA PHE A 298 -39.36 -21.55 -5.07
C PHE A 298 -39.19 -20.08 -4.63
N LEU A 299 -39.82 -19.69 -3.52
CA LEU A 299 -39.68 -18.33 -2.97
C LEU A 299 -38.24 -18.05 -2.53
N THR A 300 -37.56 -19.02 -1.92
CA THR A 300 -36.17 -18.88 -1.51
C THR A 300 -35.24 -18.73 -2.71
N LEU A 301 -35.49 -19.45 -3.80
CA LEU A 301 -34.74 -19.38 -5.04
C LEU A 301 -34.88 -17.99 -5.70
N ILE A 302 -36.11 -17.46 -5.80
CA ILE A 302 -36.37 -16.13 -6.32
C ILE A 302 -35.70 -15.05 -5.44
N GLY A 303 -35.86 -15.14 -4.12
CA GLY A 303 -35.22 -14.21 -3.18
C GLY A 303 -33.70 -14.23 -3.26
N SER A 304 -33.11 -15.41 -3.40
CA SER A 304 -31.64 -15.55 -3.57
C SER A 304 -31.18 -14.95 -4.90
N LEU A 305 -31.91 -15.16 -5.98
CA LEU A 305 -31.59 -14.60 -7.31
C LEU A 305 -31.66 -13.08 -7.30
N LEU A 306 -32.72 -12.52 -6.70
CA LEU A 306 -32.86 -11.07 -6.51
C LEU A 306 -31.72 -10.49 -5.65
N GLY A 307 -31.36 -11.17 -4.56
CA GLY A 307 -30.23 -10.77 -3.70
C GLY A 307 -28.90 -10.77 -4.45
N LEU A 308 -28.64 -11.76 -5.29
CA LEU A 308 -27.46 -11.80 -6.15
C LEU A 308 -27.44 -10.66 -7.16
N VAL A 309 -28.57 -10.39 -7.83
CA VAL A 309 -28.68 -9.28 -8.80
C VAL A 309 -28.40 -7.94 -8.10
N LEU A 310 -29.01 -7.70 -6.94
CA LEU A 310 -28.76 -6.47 -6.16
C LEU A 310 -27.29 -6.35 -5.74
N LEU A 311 -26.66 -7.45 -5.37
CA LEU A 311 -25.24 -7.44 -4.99
C LEU A 311 -24.34 -7.09 -6.19
N PHE A 312 -24.62 -7.65 -7.37
CA PHE A 312 -23.90 -7.29 -8.61
C PHE A 312 -24.11 -5.83 -9.01
N VAL A 313 -25.34 -5.31 -8.90
CA VAL A 313 -25.64 -3.90 -9.19
C VAL A 313 -24.91 -2.98 -8.20
N ALA A 314 -24.92 -3.32 -6.91
CA ALA A 314 -24.19 -2.56 -5.90
C ALA A 314 -22.66 -2.57 -6.13
N GLN A 315 -22.10 -3.71 -6.49
CA GLN A 315 -20.67 -3.81 -6.84
C GLN A 315 -20.33 -2.96 -8.08
N TRP A 316 -21.19 -2.97 -9.09
CA TRP A 316 -20.98 -2.17 -10.31
C TRP A 316 -21.11 -0.67 -10.05
N ALA A 317 -22.05 -0.25 -9.21
CA ALA A 317 -22.24 1.16 -8.83
C ALA A 317 -21.15 1.72 -7.91
N LEU A 318 -20.46 0.85 -7.15
CA LEU A 318 -19.36 1.20 -6.24
C LEU A 318 -17.95 0.94 -6.83
N ALA A 319 -17.88 0.38 -8.04
CA ALA A 319 -16.63 0.24 -8.76
C ALA A 319 -16.16 1.61 -9.26
N PRO A 320 -14.94 2.08 -8.90
CA PRO A 320 -14.39 3.37 -9.30
C PRO A 320 -14.09 3.46 -10.79
#